data_79acb7fdb788eb00243ef95f072b9b3b
#
_entry.id   79acb7fdb788eb00243ef95f072b9b3b
#
_cell.length_a   1.000
_cell.length_b   1.000
_cell.length_c   1.000
_cell.angle_alpha   90.00
_cell.angle_beta   90.00
_cell.angle_gamma   90.00
#
_symmetry.space_group_name_H-M   'P 1'
#
loop_
_entity.id
_entity.type
_entity.pdbx_description
1 polymer ?
#
loop_
_entity_poly.entity_id
_entity_poly.type
_entity_poly.pdbx_seq_one_letter_code
_entity_poly.pdbx_strand_id
1 'polypeptide(L)'
;GRCPAAIPGTVVRSGRRLPPSSPPVPTQRAVKNTCPIPPAHRAASTALAVTVARLSKSETGTVRASRDQNVSCPDVGGWPFLTLLEELGIRCDPQLLDLALTHRSYAFENGGIPTNERLEFLGDAILEVGVTDYLYRAFPDKPEGQLAKLRSAVVSTVSLGQLARRLGIGPQVKLGRGEERTGGHDKTSILADTTEALLGAVELSSGLPDALRLVHHLFDPLVDEADRSGAGTDWKTVLQEYCAEHGFDAPRYEIVGSGPDHNRRYCARANVDGRLHAAYTGH
;
A
#
# COMPACT_ATOMS: atom_id res chain seq x y z
N GLY A 1 49.56 -8.03 20.51
CA GLY A 1 49.59 -9.42 20.91
C GLY A 1 49.48 -10.31 19.67
N ARG A 2 50.48 -11.17 19.51
CA ARG A 2 50.63 -12.06 18.33
C ARG A 2 49.65 -13.22 18.37
N CYS A 3 49.04 -13.58 17.23
CA CYS A 3 48.34 -14.85 17.01
C CYS A 3 49.35 -16.01 16.92
N PRO A 4 49.02 -17.20 17.42
CA PRO A 4 49.81 -18.41 17.21
C PRO A 4 49.47 -19.14 15.93
N ALA A 5 50.45 -19.88 15.43
CA ALA A 5 50.54 -20.56 14.15
C ALA A 5 49.64 -21.81 14.02
N ALA A 6 49.32 -22.15 12.76
CA ALA A 6 48.57 -23.34 12.33
C ALA A 6 49.37 -24.63 12.46
N ILE A 7 48.66 -25.72 12.81
CA ILE A 7 49.11 -27.11 12.82
C ILE A 7 48.58 -27.81 11.54
N PRO A 8 49.39 -28.56 10.78
CA PRO A 8 48.93 -29.29 9.60
C PRO A 8 48.31 -30.65 9.98
N GLY A 9 47.08 -30.90 9.57
CA GLY A 9 46.33 -32.15 9.76
C GLY A 9 46.00 -32.84 8.44
N THR A 10 46.61 -33.95 8.29
CA THR A 10 46.40 -35.19 7.52
C THR A 10 45.18 -35.27 6.57
N VAL A 11 45.45 -35.44 5.30
CA VAL A 11 44.51 -35.81 4.21
C VAL A 11 44.16 -37.30 4.31
N VAL A 12 42.87 -37.60 4.57
CA VAL A 12 42.29 -38.94 4.36
C VAL A 12 41.43 -38.90 3.08
N ARG A 13 41.91 -39.55 2.03
CA ARG A 13 41.13 -39.85 0.82
C ARG A 13 40.15 -40.97 1.11
N SER A 14 38.86 -40.72 1.11
CA SER A 14 37.83 -41.74 0.98
C SER A 14 37.12 -41.59 -0.38
N GLY A 15 37.38 -42.56 -1.25
CA GLY A 15 36.71 -42.68 -2.55
C GLY A 15 35.26 -43.10 -2.33
N ARG A 16 34.32 -42.30 -2.81
CA ARG A 16 32.92 -42.69 -3.05
C ARG A 16 32.64 -42.70 -4.54
N ARG A 17 32.20 -43.88 -5.02
CA ARG A 17 31.69 -44.10 -6.38
C ARG A 17 30.44 -43.23 -6.60
N LEU A 18 30.37 -42.61 -7.77
CA LEU A 18 29.19 -41.91 -8.27
C LEU A 18 28.09 -42.94 -8.63
N PRO A 19 26.83 -42.66 -8.36
CA PRO A 19 25.71 -43.45 -8.86
C PRO A 19 25.48 -43.15 -10.36
N PRO A 20 24.81 -44.07 -11.09
CA PRO A 20 24.61 -43.93 -12.53
C PRO A 20 23.63 -42.82 -12.90
N SER A 21 23.88 -42.19 -14.02
CA SER A 21 23.12 -41.11 -14.65
C SER A 21 21.61 -41.42 -14.82
N SER A 22 20.77 -40.52 -14.42
CA SER A 22 19.31 -40.51 -14.63
C SER A 22 18.99 -40.40 -16.14
N PRO A 23 17.87 -40.99 -16.59
CA PRO A 23 17.46 -40.91 -17.99
C PRO A 23 16.97 -39.48 -18.35
N PRO A 24 17.01 -39.10 -19.64
CA PRO A 24 16.64 -37.77 -20.11
C PRO A 24 15.15 -37.51 -19.95
N VAL A 25 14.83 -36.30 -19.43
CA VAL A 25 13.47 -35.76 -19.32
C VAL A 25 12.93 -35.49 -20.74
N PRO A 26 11.70 -35.94 -21.09
CA PRO A 26 11.14 -35.65 -22.40
C PRO A 26 10.81 -34.17 -22.55
N THR A 27 11.27 -33.58 -23.64
CA THR A 27 10.97 -32.22 -24.08
C THR A 27 9.46 -32.06 -24.27
N GLN A 28 8.83 -31.25 -23.43
CA GLN A 28 7.44 -30.84 -23.61
C GLN A 28 7.35 -29.88 -24.81
N ARG A 29 6.67 -30.37 -25.86
CA ARG A 29 6.22 -29.56 -26.99
C ARG A 29 5.33 -28.42 -26.47
N ALA A 30 5.64 -27.19 -26.83
CA ALA A 30 4.80 -26.01 -26.60
C ALA A 30 3.44 -26.21 -27.27
N VAL A 31 2.43 -26.46 -26.47
CA VAL A 31 1.02 -26.41 -26.90
C VAL A 31 0.60 -24.95 -26.83
N LYS A 32 0.44 -24.33 -27.99
CA LYS A 32 -0.24 -23.03 -28.12
C LYS A 32 -1.71 -23.22 -27.79
N ASN A 33 -2.10 -23.03 -26.55
CA ASN A 33 -3.50 -22.91 -26.16
C ASN A 33 -3.97 -21.47 -26.43
N THR A 34 -4.39 -21.23 -27.67
CA THR A 34 -5.34 -20.15 -27.97
C THR A 34 -6.72 -20.62 -27.55
N CYS A 35 -7.16 -20.21 -26.38
CA CYS A 35 -8.54 -20.39 -25.96
C CYS A 35 -9.34 -19.22 -26.54
N PRO A 36 -10.31 -19.43 -27.46
CA PRO A 36 -11.19 -18.36 -27.91
C PRO A 36 -12.23 -18.09 -26.83
N ILE A 37 -12.23 -16.87 -26.28
CA ILE A 37 -13.27 -16.38 -25.39
C ILE A 37 -14.56 -16.23 -26.20
N PRO A 38 -15.66 -16.92 -25.88
CA PRO A 38 -16.92 -16.75 -26.59
C PRO A 38 -17.54 -15.37 -26.22
N PRO A 39 -18.26 -14.69 -27.15
CA PRO A 39 -18.84 -13.38 -26.94
C PRO A 39 -20.18 -13.45 -26.17
N ALA A 40 -20.19 -13.97 -24.95
CA ALA A 40 -21.41 -14.13 -24.15
C ALA A 40 -21.60 -13.14 -23.01
N HIS A 41 -20.67 -12.20 -22.79
CA HIS A 41 -20.74 -11.28 -21.63
C HIS A 41 -21.37 -9.90 -21.90
N ARG A 42 -21.89 -9.64 -23.11
CA ARG A 42 -22.64 -8.40 -23.37
C ARG A 42 -24.13 -8.40 -22.98
N ALA A 43 -24.70 -9.56 -22.73
CA ALA A 43 -26.13 -9.67 -22.41
C ALA A 43 -26.46 -9.64 -20.89
N ALA A 44 -25.50 -9.96 -20.03
CA ALA A 44 -25.74 -10.00 -18.59
C ALA A 44 -25.74 -8.63 -17.90
N SER A 45 -25.01 -7.65 -18.45
CA SER A 45 -24.93 -6.30 -17.86
C SER A 45 -26.23 -5.51 -18.02
N THR A 46 -27.01 -5.77 -19.08
CA THR A 46 -28.27 -5.06 -19.32
C THR A 46 -29.43 -5.61 -18.47
N ALA A 47 -29.39 -6.88 -18.11
CA ALA A 47 -30.44 -7.50 -17.28
C ALA A 47 -30.34 -7.07 -15.79
N LEU A 48 -29.13 -6.86 -15.28
CA LEU A 48 -28.93 -6.40 -13.89
C LEU A 48 -29.34 -4.94 -13.68
N ALA A 49 -29.11 -4.08 -14.68
CA ALA A 49 -29.53 -2.68 -14.63
C ALA A 49 -31.05 -2.51 -14.65
N VAL A 50 -31.81 -3.42 -15.32
CA VAL A 50 -33.27 -3.38 -15.37
C VAL A 50 -33.91 -3.90 -14.08
N THR A 51 -33.26 -4.82 -13.36
CA THR A 51 -33.79 -5.36 -12.10
C THR A 51 -33.64 -4.36 -10.95
N VAL A 52 -32.55 -3.61 -10.89
CA VAL A 52 -32.33 -2.56 -9.87
C VAL A 52 -33.29 -1.37 -10.10
N ALA A 53 -33.62 -1.05 -11.33
CA ALA A 53 -34.57 0.03 -11.65
C ALA A 53 -36.03 -0.31 -11.34
N ARG A 54 -36.38 -1.59 -11.11
CA ARG A 54 -37.76 -2.02 -10.77
C ARG A 54 -38.05 -2.09 -9.27
N LEU A 55 -37.02 -2.04 -8.43
CA LEU A 55 -37.18 -2.04 -6.95
C LEU A 55 -37.30 -0.65 -6.34
N SER A 56 -37.12 0.41 -7.14
CA SER A 56 -37.20 1.80 -6.68
C SER A 56 -38.54 2.50 -6.92
N LYS A 57 -39.59 1.76 -7.33
CA LYS A 57 -40.94 2.31 -7.56
C LYS A 57 -42.03 1.59 -6.74
N SER A 58 -41.93 1.66 -5.44
CA SER A 58 -43.11 1.50 -4.57
C SER A 58 -42.82 2.21 -3.25
N GLU A 59 -43.75 3.09 -2.95
CA GLU A 59 -43.92 3.88 -1.73
C GLU A 59 -43.52 5.35 -1.82
N THR A 60 -44.44 6.10 -2.45
CA THR A 60 -44.60 7.55 -2.23
C THR A 60 -45.25 7.77 -0.86
N GLY A 61 -44.43 7.81 0.19
CA GLY A 61 -44.78 8.36 1.47
C GLY A 61 -44.26 9.79 1.53
N THR A 62 -45.17 10.78 1.46
CA THR A 62 -44.86 12.20 1.57
C THR A 62 -44.37 12.51 2.98
N VAL A 63 -43.06 12.51 3.21
CA VAL A 63 -42.46 13.11 4.40
C VAL A 63 -42.15 14.57 4.03
N ARG A 64 -42.90 15.47 4.64
CA ARG A 64 -42.64 16.92 4.64
C ARG A 64 -41.22 17.16 5.15
N ALA A 65 -40.31 17.53 4.26
CA ALA A 65 -38.99 18.04 4.63
C ALA A 65 -39.17 19.35 5.38
N SER A 66 -38.92 19.35 6.67
CA SER A 66 -38.65 20.57 7.43
C SER A 66 -37.30 21.13 6.92
N ARG A 67 -37.39 22.12 6.05
CA ARG A 67 -36.29 23.07 5.80
C ARG A 67 -36.13 23.84 7.11
N ASP A 68 -34.98 23.75 7.69
CA ASP A 68 -34.27 24.74 8.50
C ASP A 68 -33.36 24.05 9.49
N GLN A 69 -32.17 23.65 9.04
CA GLN A 69 -30.95 23.83 9.84
C GLN A 69 -29.85 24.16 8.87
N ASN A 70 -29.64 25.44 8.67
CA ASN A 70 -28.47 26.02 8.06
C ASN A 70 -27.31 25.77 9.02
N VAL A 71 -26.74 24.56 8.98
CA VAL A 71 -25.43 24.29 9.56
C VAL A 71 -24.44 24.95 8.61
N SER A 72 -24.09 26.20 8.91
CA SER A 72 -22.97 26.85 8.28
C SER A 72 -21.77 25.93 8.46
N CYS A 73 -21.22 25.43 7.35
CA CYS A 73 -19.89 24.86 7.36
C CYS A 73 -18.97 25.82 8.11
N PRO A 74 -18.17 25.35 9.09
CA PRO A 74 -17.12 26.20 9.65
C PRO A 74 -16.33 26.73 8.46
N ASP A 75 -15.99 28.03 8.56
CA ASP A 75 -15.21 28.74 7.54
C ASP A 75 -13.82 28.05 7.46
N VAL A 76 -13.74 26.94 6.70
CA VAL A 76 -12.54 26.11 6.49
C VAL A 76 -11.73 26.72 5.36
N GLY A 77 -11.52 28.04 5.44
CA GLY A 77 -10.67 28.74 4.52
C GLY A 77 -9.28 28.10 4.46
N GLY A 78 -9.05 27.31 3.43
CA GLY A 78 -7.72 26.84 3.05
C GLY A 78 -7.30 25.45 3.50
N TRP A 79 -8.20 24.54 3.92
CA TRP A 79 -7.77 23.14 4.14
C TRP A 79 -7.58 22.41 2.79
N PRO A 80 -6.34 22.01 2.46
CA PRO A 80 -6.02 21.46 1.13
C PRO A 80 -6.87 20.26 0.72
N PHE A 81 -7.25 19.40 1.68
CA PHE A 81 -8.10 18.25 1.40
C PHE A 81 -9.50 18.64 0.93
N LEU A 82 -10.15 19.63 1.55
CA LEU A 82 -11.47 20.08 1.12
C LEU A 82 -11.40 20.82 -0.22
N THR A 83 -10.37 21.63 -0.43
CA THR A 83 -10.12 22.28 -1.74
C THR A 83 -9.98 21.23 -2.83
N LEU A 84 -9.26 20.14 -2.59
CA LEU A 84 -9.13 19.03 -3.52
C LEU A 84 -10.48 18.36 -3.81
N LEU A 85 -11.31 18.10 -2.80
CA LEU A 85 -12.65 17.54 -3.02
C LEU A 85 -13.52 18.45 -3.89
N GLU A 86 -13.46 19.77 -3.67
CA GLU A 86 -14.16 20.76 -4.48
C GLU A 86 -13.68 20.75 -5.94
N GLU A 87 -12.37 20.72 -6.17
CA GLU A 87 -11.76 20.63 -7.51
C GLU A 87 -12.18 19.35 -8.24
N LEU A 88 -12.28 18.25 -7.53
CA LEU A 88 -12.76 16.98 -8.09
C LEU A 88 -14.29 16.91 -8.20
N GLY A 89 -15.04 17.89 -7.68
CA GLY A 89 -16.50 17.86 -7.62
C GLY A 89 -17.05 16.72 -6.73
N ILE A 90 -16.29 16.29 -5.74
CA ILE A 90 -16.64 15.24 -4.78
C ILE A 90 -17.24 15.87 -3.54
N ARG A 91 -18.40 15.38 -3.11
CA ARG A 91 -19.05 15.84 -1.87
C ARG A 91 -18.72 14.90 -0.73
N CYS A 92 -18.49 15.47 0.46
CA CYS A 92 -18.36 14.72 1.68
C CYS A 92 -19.41 15.24 2.70
N ASP A 93 -20.16 14.33 3.29
CA ASP A 93 -21.14 14.69 4.33
C ASP A 93 -20.39 15.25 5.55
N PRO A 94 -20.79 16.45 6.07
CA PRO A 94 -20.10 17.07 7.20
C PRO A 94 -20.06 16.21 8.45
N GLN A 95 -21.06 15.37 8.71
CA GLN A 95 -21.09 14.48 9.87
C GLN A 95 -20.11 13.31 9.70
N LEU A 96 -19.99 12.76 8.48
CA LEU A 96 -19.02 11.71 8.18
C LEU A 96 -17.59 12.26 8.17
N LEU A 97 -17.39 13.49 7.67
CA LEU A 97 -16.12 14.19 7.76
C LEU A 97 -15.70 14.40 9.23
N ASP A 98 -16.62 14.88 10.06
CA ASP A 98 -16.39 15.08 11.49
C ASP A 98 -16.05 13.77 12.20
N LEU A 99 -16.73 12.68 11.86
CA LEU A 99 -16.47 11.35 12.38
C LEU A 99 -15.08 10.84 11.93
N ALA A 100 -14.70 11.02 10.66
CA ALA A 100 -13.40 10.62 10.15
C ALA A 100 -12.24 11.32 10.87
N LEU A 101 -12.45 12.53 11.35
CA LEU A 101 -11.48 13.31 12.12
C LEU A 101 -11.50 13.01 13.62
N THR A 102 -12.40 12.15 14.11
CA THR A 102 -12.57 11.88 15.54
C THR A 102 -11.76 10.65 15.98
N HIS A 103 -10.55 10.89 16.50
CA HIS A 103 -9.69 9.84 17.03
C HIS A 103 -10.22 9.27 18.35
N ARG A 104 -9.94 8.00 18.62
CA ARG A 104 -10.38 7.29 19.85
C ARG A 104 -10.00 7.98 21.16
N SER A 105 -8.86 8.69 21.21
CA SER A 105 -8.47 9.42 22.44
C SER A 105 -9.39 10.57 22.74
N TYR A 106 -9.85 11.30 21.72
CA TYR A 106 -10.85 12.34 21.86
C TYR A 106 -12.20 11.78 22.28
N ALA A 107 -12.65 10.71 21.64
CA ALA A 107 -13.90 10.06 21.96
C ALA A 107 -13.95 9.58 23.41
N PHE A 108 -12.86 9.02 23.92
CA PHE A 108 -12.74 8.57 25.31
C PHE A 108 -12.94 9.72 26.31
N GLU A 109 -12.36 10.89 26.04
CA GLU A 109 -12.50 12.08 26.91
C GLU A 109 -13.86 12.78 26.78
N ASN A 110 -14.63 12.47 25.73
CA ASN A 110 -15.92 13.09 25.42
C ASN A 110 -17.09 12.11 25.51
N GLY A 111 -17.09 11.26 26.53
CA GLY A 111 -18.23 10.39 26.84
C GLY A 111 -18.37 9.14 25.99
N GLY A 112 -17.34 8.74 25.26
CA GLY A 112 -17.35 7.51 24.44
C GLY A 112 -18.17 7.66 23.15
N ILE A 113 -18.10 8.84 22.53
CA ILE A 113 -18.71 9.08 21.21
C ILE A 113 -18.11 8.17 20.14
N PRO A 114 -18.76 8.00 18.97
CA PRO A 114 -18.20 7.21 17.87
C PRO A 114 -16.82 7.71 17.43
N THR A 115 -15.97 6.76 17.01
CA THR A 115 -14.59 6.99 16.52
C THR A 115 -14.49 6.77 15.02
N ASN A 116 -13.37 7.15 14.43
CA ASN A 116 -13.07 6.95 13.02
C ASN A 116 -12.70 5.50 12.64
N GLU A 117 -12.48 4.61 13.60
CA GLU A 117 -11.96 3.24 13.34
C GLU A 117 -12.79 2.42 12.33
N ARG A 118 -14.12 2.61 12.30
CA ARG A 118 -14.95 1.92 11.31
C ARG A 118 -14.87 2.52 9.91
N LEU A 119 -14.63 3.82 9.81
CA LEU A 119 -14.38 4.49 8.53
C LEU A 119 -12.98 4.15 8.00
N GLU A 120 -11.98 4.07 8.88
CA GLU A 120 -10.64 3.57 8.60
C GLU A 120 -10.71 2.17 7.97
N PHE A 121 -11.38 1.23 8.62
CA PHE A 121 -11.55 -0.13 8.11
C PHE A 121 -12.18 -0.16 6.70
N LEU A 122 -13.17 0.68 6.42
CA LEU A 122 -13.79 0.78 5.10
C LEU A 122 -12.84 1.42 4.08
N GLY A 123 -12.17 2.50 4.49
CA GLY A 123 -11.27 3.25 3.64
C GLY A 123 -10.03 2.48 3.22
N ASP A 124 -9.46 1.66 4.12
CA ASP A 124 -8.37 0.74 3.82
C ASP A 124 -8.75 -0.20 2.66
N ALA A 125 -9.91 -0.83 2.73
CA ALA A 125 -10.38 -1.71 1.65
C ALA A 125 -10.56 -0.98 0.30
N ILE A 126 -11.05 0.27 0.32
CA ILE A 126 -11.23 1.09 -0.89
C ILE A 126 -9.86 1.48 -1.47
N LEU A 127 -8.93 1.86 -0.62
CA LEU A 127 -7.56 2.20 -1.00
C LEU A 127 -6.87 1.00 -1.67
N GLU A 128 -6.94 -0.17 -1.04
CA GLU A 128 -6.36 -1.40 -1.57
C GLU A 128 -6.93 -1.76 -2.95
N VAL A 129 -8.25 -1.64 -3.13
CA VAL A 129 -8.90 -1.91 -4.42
C VAL A 129 -8.44 -0.90 -5.47
N GLY A 130 -8.46 0.41 -5.17
CA GLY A 130 -8.11 1.46 -6.13
C GLY A 130 -6.66 1.36 -6.59
N VAL A 131 -5.72 1.21 -5.66
CA VAL A 131 -4.30 1.05 -5.99
C VAL A 131 -4.04 -0.25 -6.74
N THR A 132 -4.71 -1.35 -6.38
CA THR A 132 -4.56 -2.64 -7.06
C THR A 132 -5.09 -2.58 -8.51
N ASP A 133 -6.24 -1.94 -8.74
CA ASP A 133 -6.80 -1.78 -10.09
C ASP A 133 -5.85 -0.96 -10.98
N TYR A 134 -5.31 0.13 -10.46
CA TYR A 134 -4.33 0.94 -11.19
C TYR A 134 -3.06 0.14 -11.52
N LEU A 135 -2.47 -0.52 -10.56
CA LEU A 135 -1.27 -1.35 -10.75
C LEU A 135 -1.49 -2.43 -11.82
N TYR A 136 -2.62 -3.13 -11.76
CA TYR A 136 -2.97 -4.18 -12.70
C TYR A 136 -3.08 -3.67 -14.14
N ARG A 137 -3.65 -2.48 -14.33
CA ARG A 137 -3.86 -1.89 -15.66
C ARG A 137 -2.63 -1.16 -16.20
N ALA A 138 -1.91 -0.46 -15.34
CA ALA A 138 -0.75 0.35 -15.74
C ALA A 138 0.50 -0.50 -16.02
N PHE A 139 0.63 -1.65 -15.36
CA PHE A 139 1.83 -2.49 -15.45
C PHE A 139 1.52 -3.95 -15.87
N PRO A 140 0.98 -4.18 -17.09
CA PRO A 140 0.53 -5.50 -17.52
C PRO A 140 1.66 -6.55 -17.62
N ASP A 141 2.91 -6.11 -17.76
CA ASP A 141 4.08 -6.98 -17.93
C ASP A 141 4.77 -7.31 -16.60
N LYS A 142 4.37 -6.67 -15.49
CA LYS A 142 4.98 -6.95 -14.18
C LYS A 142 4.38 -8.21 -13.55
N PRO A 143 5.21 -9.10 -13.00
CA PRO A 143 4.73 -10.25 -12.25
C PRO A 143 4.06 -9.81 -10.93
N GLU A 144 3.15 -10.64 -10.43
CA GLU A 144 2.35 -10.39 -9.21
C GLU A 144 3.21 -9.94 -8.02
N GLY A 145 4.35 -10.60 -7.77
CA GLY A 145 5.23 -10.24 -6.66
C GLY A 145 5.82 -8.82 -6.74
N GLN A 146 6.01 -8.26 -7.94
CA GLN A 146 6.43 -6.87 -8.10
C GLN A 146 5.27 -5.91 -7.87
N LEU A 147 4.07 -6.24 -8.37
CA LEU A 147 2.86 -5.45 -8.13
C LEU A 147 2.53 -5.38 -6.63
N ALA A 148 2.63 -6.51 -5.92
CA ALA A 148 2.41 -6.56 -4.47
C ALA A 148 3.42 -5.71 -3.69
N LYS A 149 4.70 -5.68 -4.10
CA LYS A 149 5.72 -4.82 -3.49
C LYS A 149 5.45 -3.34 -3.73
N LEU A 150 5.07 -2.95 -4.95
CA LEU A 150 4.69 -1.58 -5.28
C LEU A 150 3.48 -1.15 -4.45
N ARG A 151 2.44 -1.98 -4.37
CA ARG A 151 1.27 -1.72 -3.53
C ARG A 151 1.69 -1.48 -2.09
N SER A 152 2.42 -2.42 -1.48
CA SER A 152 2.87 -2.29 -0.09
C SER A 152 3.69 -1.03 0.18
N ALA A 153 4.49 -0.57 -0.77
CA ALA A 153 5.25 0.66 -0.62
C ALA A 153 4.34 1.89 -0.59
N VAL A 154 3.31 1.92 -1.43
CA VAL A 154 2.42 3.08 -1.61
C VAL A 154 1.35 3.16 -0.54
N VAL A 155 0.77 2.02 -0.10
CA VAL A 155 -0.25 1.97 0.97
C VAL A 155 0.34 1.81 2.36
N SER A 156 1.66 1.97 2.52
CA SER A 156 2.30 1.88 3.82
C SER A 156 1.90 3.04 4.74
N THR A 157 1.86 2.79 6.05
CA THR A 157 1.62 3.82 7.08
C THR A 157 2.52 5.05 6.88
N VAL A 158 3.78 4.86 6.45
CA VAL A 158 4.72 5.96 6.19
C VAL A 158 4.27 6.80 4.99
N SER A 159 3.89 6.17 3.89
CA SER A 159 3.41 6.85 2.68
C SER A 159 2.12 7.62 2.95
N LEU A 160 1.15 6.97 3.61
CA LEU A 160 -0.12 7.58 4.02
C LEU A 160 0.09 8.78 4.94
N GLY A 161 0.97 8.65 5.95
CA GLY A 161 1.29 9.76 6.85
C GLY A 161 1.95 10.94 6.14
N GLN A 162 2.80 10.69 5.12
CA GLN A 162 3.38 11.74 4.30
C GLN A 162 2.33 12.43 3.43
N LEU A 163 1.41 11.67 2.86
CA LEU A 163 0.27 12.21 2.10
C LEU A 163 -0.62 13.07 3.00
N ALA A 164 -0.94 12.59 4.19
CA ALA A 164 -1.74 13.31 5.18
C ALA A 164 -1.13 14.68 5.55
N ARG A 165 0.19 14.74 5.71
CA ARG A 165 0.90 16.02 5.97
C ARG A 165 0.75 16.99 4.82
N ARG A 166 0.88 16.52 3.58
CA ARG A 166 0.68 17.35 2.37
C ARG A 166 -0.75 17.87 2.26
N LEU A 167 -1.74 17.07 2.66
CA LEU A 167 -3.14 17.42 2.66
C LEU A 167 -3.59 18.24 3.88
N GLY A 168 -2.68 18.54 4.81
CA GLY A 168 -2.99 19.32 6.01
C GLY A 168 -3.98 18.63 6.94
N ILE A 169 -3.98 17.29 6.99
CA ILE A 169 -4.95 16.51 7.79
C ILE A 169 -4.68 16.66 9.28
N GLY A 170 -3.42 16.61 9.69
CA GLY A 170 -3.05 16.59 11.12
C GLY A 170 -3.72 17.63 11.99
N PRO A 171 -3.69 18.93 11.64
CA PRO A 171 -4.34 19.99 12.43
C PRO A 171 -5.85 19.84 12.56
N GLN A 172 -6.49 19.04 11.72
CA GLN A 172 -7.94 18.84 11.72
C GLN A 172 -8.38 17.66 12.60
N VAL A 173 -7.45 16.77 12.96
CA VAL A 173 -7.75 15.59 13.77
C VAL A 173 -8.11 16.01 15.19
N LYS A 174 -9.23 15.51 15.71
CA LYS A 174 -9.64 15.69 17.10
C LYS A 174 -8.94 14.67 17.97
N LEU A 175 -8.11 15.14 18.88
CA LEU A 175 -7.32 14.32 19.80
C LEU A 175 -7.71 14.58 21.26
N GLY A 176 -7.54 13.59 22.12
CA GLY A 176 -7.57 13.80 23.55
C GLY A 176 -6.28 14.49 24.02
N ARG A 177 -6.37 15.21 25.14
CA ARG A 177 -5.27 16.02 25.71
C ARG A 177 -3.95 15.26 25.90
N GLY A 178 -4.05 13.95 26.20
CA GLY A 178 -2.89 13.09 26.35
C GLY A 178 -2.15 12.90 25.02
N GLU A 179 -2.89 12.64 23.95
CA GLU A 179 -2.36 12.42 22.60
C GLU A 179 -1.82 13.72 21.99
N GLU A 180 -2.54 14.85 22.18
CA GLU A 180 -2.06 16.17 21.74
C GLU A 180 -0.69 16.51 22.34
N ARG A 181 -0.51 16.30 23.64
CA ARG A 181 0.76 16.59 24.34
C ARG A 181 1.94 15.75 23.85
N THR A 182 1.67 14.59 23.28
CA THR A 182 2.69 13.70 22.71
C THR A 182 2.90 13.92 21.22
N GLY A 183 2.35 14.99 20.65
CA GLY A 183 2.51 15.33 19.23
C GLY A 183 1.62 14.50 18.30
N GLY A 184 0.44 14.07 18.78
CA GLY A 184 -0.49 13.22 18.04
C GLY A 184 -0.88 13.75 16.66
N HIS A 185 -0.96 15.08 16.50
CA HIS A 185 -1.26 15.73 15.21
C HIS A 185 -0.22 15.47 14.10
N ASP A 186 1.01 15.04 14.44
CA ASP A 186 2.04 14.67 13.48
C ASP A 186 2.46 13.20 13.58
N LYS A 187 1.75 12.40 14.35
CA LYS A 187 2.02 10.97 14.51
C LYS A 187 1.63 10.21 13.26
N THR A 188 2.60 9.56 12.64
CA THR A 188 2.44 8.91 11.33
C THR A 188 1.29 7.89 11.30
N SER A 189 1.10 7.10 12.36
CA SER A 189 -0.01 6.15 12.44
C SER A 189 -1.38 6.86 12.47
N ILE A 190 -1.55 7.87 13.33
CA ILE A 190 -2.81 8.62 13.41
C ILE A 190 -3.16 9.29 12.07
N LEU A 191 -2.14 9.84 11.40
CA LEU A 191 -2.32 10.46 10.10
C LEU A 191 -2.71 9.45 9.02
N ALA A 192 -2.12 8.25 9.03
CA ALA A 192 -2.45 7.18 8.12
C ALA A 192 -3.91 6.71 8.32
N ASP A 193 -4.26 6.33 9.55
CA ASP A 193 -5.59 5.85 9.93
C ASP A 193 -6.67 6.90 9.58
N THR A 194 -6.37 8.19 9.80
CA THR A 194 -7.29 9.28 9.45
C THR A 194 -7.43 9.44 7.93
N THR A 195 -6.36 9.23 7.15
CA THR A 195 -6.44 9.28 5.68
C THR A 195 -7.37 8.19 5.14
N GLU A 196 -7.25 6.98 5.65
CA GLU A 196 -8.16 5.89 5.32
C GLU A 196 -9.59 6.21 5.75
N ALA A 197 -9.78 6.73 6.97
CA ALA A 197 -11.11 7.13 7.45
C ALA A 197 -11.76 8.19 6.56
N LEU A 198 -11.00 9.14 6.00
CA LEU A 198 -11.49 10.13 5.06
C LEU A 198 -11.93 9.49 3.73
N LEU A 199 -11.22 8.48 3.21
CA LEU A 199 -11.65 7.71 2.04
C LEU A 199 -12.99 6.99 2.31
N GLY A 200 -13.13 6.37 3.49
CA GLY A 200 -14.38 5.76 3.91
C GLY A 200 -15.53 6.76 4.06
N ALA A 201 -15.26 7.96 4.55
CA ALA A 201 -16.25 9.03 4.65
C ALA A 201 -16.72 9.51 3.27
N VAL A 202 -15.81 9.63 2.31
CA VAL A 202 -16.14 9.99 0.91
C VAL A 202 -16.99 8.91 0.26
N GLU A 203 -16.65 7.63 0.47
CA GLU A 203 -17.44 6.52 -0.08
C GLU A 203 -18.88 6.57 0.43
N LEU A 204 -19.09 6.69 1.74
CA LEU A 204 -20.44 6.75 2.31
C LEU A 204 -21.20 8.02 1.93
N SER A 205 -20.50 9.09 1.54
CA SER A 205 -21.10 10.37 1.13
C SER A 205 -21.48 10.43 -0.34
N SER A 206 -20.61 9.94 -1.22
CA SER A 206 -20.70 10.10 -2.68
C SER A 206 -20.63 8.79 -3.46
N GLY A 207 -20.40 7.67 -2.78
CA GLY A 207 -20.33 6.34 -3.35
C GLY A 207 -18.94 5.95 -3.85
N LEU A 208 -18.78 4.64 -4.10
CA LEU A 208 -17.52 4.02 -4.50
C LEU A 208 -16.86 4.65 -5.74
N PRO A 209 -17.59 5.06 -6.80
CA PRO A 209 -16.95 5.69 -7.97
C PRO A 209 -16.20 6.99 -7.62
N ASP A 210 -16.75 7.81 -6.74
CA ASP A 210 -16.11 9.05 -6.32
C ASP A 210 -14.94 8.80 -5.36
N ALA A 211 -15.08 7.83 -4.46
CA ALA A 211 -13.98 7.40 -3.59
C ALA A 211 -12.79 6.86 -4.41
N LEU A 212 -13.05 6.03 -5.43
CA LEU A 212 -11.99 5.54 -6.33
C LEU A 212 -11.36 6.67 -7.16
N ARG A 213 -12.14 7.66 -7.62
CA ARG A 213 -11.58 8.84 -8.29
C ARG A 213 -10.60 9.60 -7.39
N LEU A 214 -10.96 9.75 -6.10
CA LEU A 214 -10.06 10.36 -5.12
C LEU A 214 -8.80 9.53 -4.90
N VAL A 215 -8.94 8.21 -4.76
CA VAL A 215 -7.79 7.29 -4.64
C VAL A 215 -6.87 7.42 -5.84
N HIS A 216 -7.40 7.34 -7.07
CA HIS A 216 -6.59 7.47 -8.28
C HIS A 216 -5.87 8.82 -8.36
N HIS A 217 -6.56 9.91 -8.04
CA HIS A 217 -5.93 11.24 -8.06
C HIS A 217 -4.75 11.34 -7.07
N LEU A 218 -4.88 10.75 -5.88
CA LEU A 218 -3.89 10.85 -4.82
C LEU A 218 -2.74 9.84 -4.96
N PHE A 219 -3.05 8.61 -5.41
CA PHE A 219 -2.12 7.48 -5.30
C PHE A 219 -1.50 7.05 -6.63
N ASP A 220 -2.14 7.26 -7.80
CA ASP A 220 -1.53 6.91 -9.08
C ASP A 220 -0.16 7.59 -9.29
N PRO A 221 0.02 8.90 -8.99
CA PRO A 221 1.33 9.53 -9.05
C PRO A 221 2.36 8.94 -8.06
N LEU A 222 1.91 8.45 -6.91
CA LEU A 222 2.79 7.81 -5.92
C LEU A 222 3.23 6.42 -6.39
N VAL A 223 2.34 5.68 -7.06
CA VAL A 223 2.67 4.39 -7.67
C VAL A 223 3.72 4.58 -8.76
N ASP A 224 3.54 5.55 -9.64
CA ASP A 224 4.48 5.86 -10.71
C ASP A 224 5.85 6.29 -10.17
N GLU A 225 5.88 7.06 -9.08
CA GLU A 225 7.13 7.43 -8.41
C GLU A 225 7.80 6.23 -7.74
N ALA A 226 7.03 5.38 -7.08
CA ALA A 226 7.53 4.16 -6.46
C ALA A 226 8.13 3.22 -7.52
N ASP A 227 7.49 3.08 -8.68
CA ASP A 227 8.03 2.27 -9.78
C ASP A 227 9.32 2.87 -10.35
N ARG A 228 9.35 4.17 -10.63
CA ARG A 228 10.56 4.87 -11.11
C ARG A 228 11.72 4.76 -10.13
N SER A 229 11.44 4.77 -8.82
CA SER A 229 12.46 4.59 -7.78
C SER A 229 12.90 3.13 -7.59
N GLY A 230 12.24 2.18 -8.26
CA GLY A 230 12.55 0.76 -8.18
C GLY A 230 12.02 0.06 -6.92
N ALA A 231 11.00 0.60 -6.26
CA ALA A 231 10.41 0.02 -5.04
C ALA A 231 9.81 -1.38 -5.28
N GLY A 232 9.33 -1.67 -6.51
CA GLY A 232 8.83 -2.99 -6.92
C GLY A 232 9.94 -3.99 -7.27
N THR A 233 11.20 -3.56 -7.37
CA THR A 233 12.31 -4.37 -7.87
C THR A 233 12.92 -5.20 -6.74
N ASP A 234 13.08 -6.50 -6.98
CA ASP A 234 13.87 -7.36 -6.12
C ASP A 234 15.34 -7.30 -6.52
N TRP A 235 16.03 -6.26 -6.08
CA TRP A 235 17.44 -6.03 -6.41
C TRP A 235 18.33 -7.21 -6.06
N LYS A 236 17.97 -8.03 -5.06
CA LYS A 236 18.71 -9.23 -4.69
C LYS A 236 18.57 -10.29 -5.79
N THR A 237 17.37 -10.53 -6.26
CA THR A 237 17.10 -11.45 -7.38
C THR A 237 17.74 -10.95 -8.67
N VAL A 238 17.59 -9.66 -9.00
CA VAL A 238 18.23 -9.06 -10.17
C VAL A 238 19.75 -9.24 -10.15
N LEU A 239 20.38 -9.03 -8.99
CA LEU A 239 21.82 -9.24 -8.86
C LEU A 239 22.22 -10.72 -9.01
N GLN A 240 21.40 -11.65 -8.52
CA GLN A 240 21.63 -13.09 -8.67
C GLN A 240 21.50 -13.53 -10.15
N GLU A 241 20.47 -13.04 -10.84
CA GLU A 241 20.27 -13.29 -12.27
C GLU A 241 21.43 -12.72 -13.10
N TYR A 242 21.83 -11.49 -12.82
CA TYR A 242 22.99 -10.87 -13.46
C TYR A 242 24.27 -11.70 -13.27
N CYS A 243 24.52 -12.20 -12.06
CA CYS A 243 25.68 -13.05 -11.79
C CYS A 243 25.61 -14.35 -12.61
N ALA A 244 24.45 -14.98 -12.67
CA ALA A 244 24.24 -16.21 -13.43
C ALA A 244 24.44 -16.02 -14.93
N GLU A 245 23.90 -14.94 -15.51
CA GLU A 245 24.05 -14.60 -16.93
C GLU A 245 25.51 -14.33 -17.33
N HIS A 246 26.32 -13.76 -16.42
CA HIS A 246 27.71 -13.43 -16.66
C HIS A 246 28.69 -14.53 -16.20
N GLY A 247 28.17 -15.67 -15.75
CA GLY A 247 28.99 -16.79 -15.29
C GLY A 247 29.71 -16.54 -13.97
N PHE A 248 29.26 -15.60 -13.17
CA PHE A 248 29.78 -15.33 -11.84
C PHE A 248 29.13 -16.25 -10.79
N ASP A 249 29.84 -16.50 -9.70
CA ASP A 249 29.26 -17.17 -8.53
C ASP A 249 28.11 -16.33 -7.94
N ALA A 250 27.19 -17.01 -7.24
CA ALA A 250 26.10 -16.34 -6.53
C ALA A 250 26.63 -15.26 -5.58
N PRO A 251 26.04 -14.05 -5.55
CA PRO A 251 26.54 -12.96 -4.75
C PRO A 251 26.46 -13.29 -3.26
N ARG A 252 27.51 -12.95 -2.50
CA ARG A 252 27.57 -13.12 -1.04
C ARG A 252 27.38 -11.75 -0.40
N TYR A 253 26.63 -11.70 0.71
CA TYR A 253 26.34 -10.46 1.42
C TYR A 253 27.01 -10.45 2.79
N GLU A 254 27.73 -9.39 3.10
CA GLU A 254 28.27 -9.11 4.41
C GLU A 254 27.39 -8.04 5.06
N ILE A 255 26.79 -8.37 6.21
CA ILE A 255 25.90 -7.45 6.94
C ILE A 255 26.47 -7.26 8.35
N VAL A 256 26.77 -6.01 8.69
CA VAL A 256 27.24 -5.63 10.00
C VAL A 256 26.25 -4.69 10.66
N GLY A 257 25.71 -5.11 11.81
CA GLY A 257 24.80 -4.29 12.62
C GLY A 257 25.58 -3.47 13.64
N SER A 258 25.18 -2.21 13.85
CA SER A 258 25.75 -1.31 14.85
C SER A 258 24.67 -0.47 15.53
N GLY A 259 24.89 -0.03 16.76
CA GLY A 259 23.97 0.76 17.55
C GLY A 259 23.11 -0.06 18.51
N PRO A 260 22.32 0.62 19.38
CA PRO A 260 21.44 -0.03 20.34
C PRO A 260 20.24 -0.68 19.63
N ASP A 261 19.60 -1.68 20.24
CA ASP A 261 18.54 -2.49 19.61
C ASP A 261 17.35 -1.65 19.10
N HIS A 262 17.01 -0.58 19.78
CA HIS A 262 15.92 0.33 19.40
C HIS A 262 16.29 1.32 18.26
N ASN A 263 17.59 1.38 17.87
CA ASN A 263 18.10 2.23 16.78
C ASN A 263 19.29 1.55 16.10
N ARG A 264 19.09 0.30 15.72
CA ARG A 264 20.13 -0.52 15.08
C ARG A 264 20.27 -0.10 13.61
N ARG A 265 21.50 0.15 13.21
CA ARG A 265 21.84 0.43 11.81
C ARG A 265 22.60 -0.76 11.24
N TYR A 266 22.28 -1.09 10.00
CA TYR A 266 22.95 -2.16 9.29
C TYR A 266 23.77 -1.58 8.14
N CYS A 267 25.01 -2.06 8.01
CA CYS A 267 25.86 -1.81 6.87
C CYS A 267 25.94 -3.09 6.06
N ALA A 268 25.49 -3.05 4.80
CA ALA A 268 25.51 -4.21 3.90
C ALA A 268 26.49 -3.99 2.75
N ARG A 269 27.25 -5.03 2.41
CA ARG A 269 28.13 -5.09 1.23
C ARG A 269 27.80 -6.32 0.43
N ALA A 270 27.84 -6.20 -0.91
CA ALA A 270 27.77 -7.34 -1.80
C ALA A 270 29.18 -7.70 -2.29
N ASN A 271 29.49 -9.00 -2.25
CA ASN A 271 30.69 -9.58 -2.86
C ASN A 271 30.25 -10.32 -4.12
N VAL A 272 30.69 -9.88 -5.28
CA VAL A 272 30.43 -10.49 -6.58
C VAL A 272 31.78 -10.87 -7.18
N ASP A 273 31.97 -12.15 -7.49
CA ASP A 273 33.20 -12.69 -8.08
C ASP A 273 34.49 -12.27 -7.32
N GLY A 274 34.42 -12.34 -5.97
CA GLY A 274 35.55 -11.95 -5.09
C GLY A 274 35.75 -10.44 -4.95
N ARG A 275 34.97 -9.59 -5.60
CA ARG A 275 35.04 -8.13 -5.48
C ARG A 275 33.99 -7.61 -4.52
N LEU A 276 34.42 -6.88 -3.51
CA LEU A 276 33.54 -6.17 -2.59
C LEU A 276 33.07 -4.84 -3.20
N HIS A 277 31.76 -4.69 -3.31
CA HIS A 277 31.13 -3.47 -3.78
C HIS A 277 30.87 -2.50 -2.64
N ALA A 278 30.50 -1.25 -2.98
CA ALA A 278 30.29 -0.17 -2.03
C ALA A 278 29.30 -0.58 -0.92
N ALA A 279 29.56 -0.12 0.30
CA ALA A 279 28.68 -0.38 1.45
C ALA A 279 27.49 0.59 1.44
N TYR A 280 26.32 0.05 1.74
CA TYR A 280 25.10 0.83 1.98
C TYR A 280 24.64 0.65 3.41
N THR A 281 24.19 1.75 4.02
CA THR A 281 23.66 1.74 5.39
C THR A 281 22.15 1.95 5.37
N GLY A 282 21.44 1.12 6.19
CA GLY A 282 20.00 1.21 6.36
C GLY A 282 19.59 0.89 7.80
N HIS A 283 18.35 1.07 8.12
CA HIS A 283 17.71 0.70 9.40
C HIS A 283 17.08 -0.67 9.32
#